data_85f31d155adceb71b479d7c3830222f8
#
_entry.id   85f31d155adceb71b479d7c3830222f8
#
_cell.length_a   1.000
_cell.length_b   1.000
_cell.length_c   1.000
_cell.angle_alpha   90.00
_cell.angle_beta   90.00
_cell.angle_gamma   90.00
#
_symmetry.space_group_name_H-M   'P 1'
#
loop_
_entity.id
_entity.type
_entity.pdbx_description
1 polymer ?
#
loop_
_entity_poly.entity_id
_entity_poly.type
_entity_poly.pdbx_seq_one_letter_code
_entity_poly.pdbx_strand_id
1 'polypeptide(L)'
;MMTEQKMTEFLAALDDFVADVTDQAKALRFYTCLGNVKLYVLLEYGYPKVKINGDKKELLVYTSEPTELLKSDGLSTVALGLERLAQELKNSAASGLLVDEATRNVSIPADNVFYVQNLRKKVADFKLKTMPEQLTLTLENEIRRIVKTIPDITSAWLLGILLPGKNDYQYMVTLEYALTATNEVKQKTVKQIAENVTPLLADGQEIFIGTTEELAGKKAKQEFAPFYIKLNF
;
A
#
# COMPACT_ATOMS: atom_id res chain seq x y z
N MET A 1 -2.60 -2.72 17.17
CA MET A 1 -2.10 -1.37 17.54
C MET A 1 -1.58 -0.73 16.26
N MET A 2 -2.20 0.35 15.79
CA MET A 2 -1.68 1.13 14.67
C MET A 2 -0.39 1.79 15.16
N THR A 3 0.73 1.55 14.47
CA THR A 3 1.98 2.14 14.92
C THR A 3 1.91 3.64 14.64
N GLU A 4 2.26 4.45 15.61
CA GLU A 4 2.44 5.91 15.55
C GLU A 4 3.21 6.34 14.29
N GLN A 5 4.18 5.53 13.90
CA GLN A 5 4.96 5.67 12.68
C GLN A 5 4.10 5.72 11.40
N LYS A 6 3.09 4.84 11.24
CA LYS A 6 2.23 4.84 10.04
C LYS A 6 1.38 6.09 9.92
N MET A 7 0.92 6.62 11.05
CA MET A 7 0.18 7.89 11.06
C MET A 7 1.09 9.06 10.72
N THR A 8 2.31 9.09 11.25
CA THR A 8 3.30 10.12 10.90
C THR A 8 3.63 10.10 9.41
N GLU A 9 3.84 8.91 8.84
CA GLU A 9 4.08 8.74 7.40
C GLU A 9 2.88 9.20 6.56
N PHE A 10 1.65 8.88 7.00
CA PHE A 10 0.43 9.34 6.32
C PHE A 10 0.31 10.86 6.35
N LEU A 11 0.55 11.50 7.49
CA LEU A 11 0.46 12.95 7.64
C LEU A 11 1.48 13.67 6.75
N ALA A 12 2.72 13.20 6.71
CA ALA A 12 3.74 13.73 5.82
C ALA A 12 3.35 13.56 4.34
N ALA A 13 2.83 12.38 3.97
CA ALA A 13 2.39 12.12 2.60
C ALA A 13 1.16 12.96 2.20
N LEU A 14 0.26 13.23 3.14
CA LEU A 14 -0.89 14.11 2.93
C LEU A 14 -0.46 15.56 2.70
N ASP A 15 0.46 16.07 3.52
CA ASP A 15 0.99 17.43 3.40
C ASP A 15 1.74 17.62 2.06
N ASP A 16 2.57 16.63 1.66
CA ASP A 16 3.27 16.63 0.37
C ASP A 16 2.28 16.62 -0.82
N PHE A 17 1.22 15.80 -0.73
CA PHE A 17 0.20 15.68 -1.78
C PHE A 17 -0.61 16.97 -1.92
N VAL A 18 -1.00 17.59 -0.81
CA VAL A 18 -1.76 18.86 -0.82
C VAL A 18 -0.92 20.01 -1.38
N ALA A 19 0.39 20.02 -1.09
CA ALA A 19 1.30 21.03 -1.62
C ALA A 19 1.46 20.97 -3.15
N ASP A 20 1.35 19.76 -3.75
CA ASP A 20 1.41 19.57 -5.20
C ASP A 20 0.62 18.31 -5.62
N VAL A 21 -0.66 18.51 -5.91
CA VAL A 21 -1.58 17.43 -6.32
C VAL A 21 -1.30 16.87 -7.73
N THR A 22 -0.44 17.53 -8.51
CA THR A 22 -0.08 17.10 -9.86
C THR A 22 1.12 16.18 -9.89
N ASP A 23 1.89 16.11 -8.80
CA ASP A 23 3.05 15.22 -8.67
C ASP A 23 2.59 13.77 -8.46
N GLN A 24 2.82 12.93 -9.45
CA GLN A 24 2.43 11.52 -9.44
C GLN A 24 3.11 10.72 -8.31
N ALA A 25 4.35 11.02 -7.97
CA ALA A 25 5.08 10.31 -6.92
C ALA A 25 4.48 10.63 -5.54
N LYS A 26 4.16 11.90 -5.29
CA LYS A 26 3.47 12.34 -4.07
C LYS A 26 2.06 11.74 -3.97
N ALA A 27 1.30 11.74 -5.07
CA ALA A 27 -0.01 11.12 -5.13
C ALA A 27 0.04 9.61 -4.81
N LEU A 28 0.99 8.89 -5.42
CA LEU A 28 1.17 7.44 -5.16
C LEU A 28 1.54 7.17 -3.70
N ARG A 29 2.45 7.97 -3.14
CA ARG A 29 2.84 7.86 -1.72
C ARG A 29 1.63 8.09 -0.81
N PHE A 30 0.88 9.17 -1.05
CA PHE A 30 -0.34 9.47 -0.29
C PHE A 30 -1.37 8.32 -0.36
N TYR A 31 -1.67 7.81 -1.56
CA TYR A 31 -2.62 6.71 -1.73
C TYR A 31 -2.16 5.43 -1.02
N THR A 32 -0.87 5.14 -1.06
CA THR A 32 -0.29 3.99 -0.32
C THR A 32 -0.48 4.15 1.18
N CYS A 33 -0.20 5.33 1.72
CA CYS A 33 -0.34 5.62 3.15
C CYS A 33 -1.80 5.62 3.59
N LEU A 34 -2.73 6.25 2.83
CA LEU A 34 -4.17 6.26 3.10
C LEU A 34 -4.74 4.85 3.23
N GLY A 35 -4.26 3.93 2.39
CA GLY A 35 -4.65 2.53 2.47
C GLY A 35 -4.23 1.82 3.77
N ASN A 36 -3.25 2.31 4.48
CA ASN A 36 -2.61 1.64 5.62
C ASN A 36 -2.94 2.23 6.99
N VAL A 37 -3.70 3.32 7.03
CA VAL A 37 -4.10 4.00 8.28
C VAL A 37 -5.58 3.75 8.61
N LYS A 38 -5.93 4.05 9.86
CA LYS A 38 -7.32 4.22 10.29
C LYS A 38 -7.53 5.68 10.65
N LEU A 39 -8.65 6.25 10.23
CA LEU A 39 -9.07 7.58 10.61
C LEU A 39 -10.25 7.49 11.59
N TYR A 40 -10.33 8.41 12.52
CA TYR A 40 -11.43 8.52 13.47
C TYR A 40 -12.58 9.30 12.81
N VAL A 41 -13.67 8.59 12.53
CA VAL A 41 -14.91 9.23 12.03
C VAL A 41 -15.68 9.78 13.22
N LEU A 42 -16.04 11.05 13.17
CA LEU A 42 -16.90 11.66 14.18
C LEU A 42 -18.35 11.22 13.94
N LEU A 43 -18.98 10.75 15.00
CA LEU A 43 -20.39 10.36 15.01
C LEU A 43 -21.17 11.33 15.86
N GLU A 44 -22.40 11.68 15.43
CA GLU A 44 -23.38 12.42 16.18
C GLU A 44 -24.63 11.55 16.36
N TYR A 45 -24.95 11.22 17.60
CA TYR A 45 -26.00 10.26 17.96
C TYR A 45 -25.90 8.92 17.22
N GLY A 46 -24.64 8.45 17.00
CA GLY A 46 -24.34 7.18 16.32
C GLY A 46 -24.30 7.24 14.80
N TYR A 47 -24.58 8.40 14.19
CA TYR A 47 -24.50 8.60 12.74
C TYR A 47 -23.25 9.38 12.35
N PRO A 48 -22.60 9.05 11.21
CA PRO A 48 -21.46 9.80 10.72
C PRO A 48 -21.78 11.30 10.55
N LYS A 49 -21.00 12.13 11.24
CA LYS A 49 -21.16 13.58 11.15
C LYS A 49 -20.57 14.10 9.85
N VAL A 50 -21.35 14.91 9.16
CA VAL A 50 -20.95 15.54 7.90
C VAL A 50 -20.96 17.06 8.04
N LYS A 51 -20.03 17.71 7.33
CA LYS A 51 -20.00 19.15 7.16
C LYS A 51 -20.48 19.49 5.76
N ILE A 52 -21.34 20.48 5.67
CA ILE A 52 -21.79 21.04 4.39
C ILE A 52 -21.03 22.35 4.18
N ASN A 53 -20.31 22.44 3.07
CA ASN A 53 -19.55 23.61 2.67
C ASN A 53 -19.84 23.93 1.20
N GLY A 54 -20.79 24.85 0.96
CA GLY A 54 -21.36 25.07 -0.37
C GLY A 54 -22.05 23.81 -0.87
N ASP A 55 -21.69 23.36 -2.06
CA ASP A 55 -22.23 22.13 -2.67
C ASP A 55 -21.54 20.84 -2.20
N LYS A 56 -20.50 20.96 -1.36
CA LYS A 56 -19.76 19.81 -0.85
C LYS A 56 -20.34 19.32 0.46
N LYS A 57 -20.56 18.02 0.56
CA LYS A 57 -20.92 17.32 1.78
C LYS A 57 -19.74 16.42 2.16
N GLU A 58 -19.04 16.70 3.23
CA GLU A 58 -17.81 16.02 3.60
C GLU A 58 -17.96 15.32 4.96
N LEU A 59 -17.48 14.07 5.02
CA LEU A 59 -17.46 13.28 6.24
C LEU A 59 -16.34 13.78 7.16
N LEU A 60 -16.64 14.13 8.38
CA LEU A 60 -15.63 14.60 9.36
C LEU A 60 -14.79 13.43 9.87
N VAL A 61 -13.50 13.50 9.61
CA VAL A 61 -12.52 12.51 10.05
C VAL A 61 -11.31 13.16 10.70
N TYR A 62 -10.69 12.42 11.63
CA TYR A 62 -9.55 12.90 12.40
C TYR A 62 -8.41 11.89 12.37
N THR A 63 -7.18 12.39 12.39
CA THR A 63 -5.96 11.57 12.43
C THR A 63 -5.62 11.07 13.82
N SER A 64 -6.16 11.73 14.85
CA SER A 64 -6.14 11.29 16.25
C SER A 64 -7.54 11.41 16.85
N GLU A 65 -7.79 10.72 17.95
CA GLU A 65 -9.08 10.82 18.62
C GLU A 65 -9.33 12.28 19.11
N PRO A 66 -10.40 12.94 18.67
CA PRO A 66 -10.67 14.35 19.00
C PRO A 66 -11.31 14.48 20.39
N THR A 67 -10.55 14.20 21.44
CA THR A 67 -11.01 14.10 22.84
C THR A 67 -11.76 15.34 23.33
N GLU A 68 -11.38 16.54 22.87
CA GLU A 68 -12.08 17.78 23.24
C GLU A 68 -13.50 17.85 22.68
N LEU A 69 -13.72 17.39 21.46
CA LEU A 69 -15.06 17.35 20.86
C LEU A 69 -15.95 16.31 21.53
N LEU A 70 -15.38 15.23 22.06
CA LEU A 70 -16.12 14.15 22.71
C LEU A 70 -16.68 14.54 24.09
N LYS A 71 -16.31 15.71 24.62
CA LYS A 71 -16.92 16.26 25.84
C LYS A 71 -18.36 16.75 25.61
N SER A 72 -18.78 16.90 24.35
CA SER A 72 -20.14 17.31 24.00
C SER A 72 -21.07 16.09 23.95
N ASP A 73 -22.26 16.22 24.50
CA ASP A 73 -23.27 15.17 24.52
C ASP A 73 -23.62 14.70 23.09
N GLY A 74 -23.77 13.39 22.92
CA GLY A 74 -24.16 12.78 21.66
C GLY A 74 -23.02 12.59 20.64
N LEU A 75 -21.80 13.09 20.94
CA LEU A 75 -20.64 12.87 20.08
C LEU A 75 -19.84 11.64 20.51
N SER A 76 -19.42 10.87 19.54
CA SER A 76 -18.52 9.71 19.69
C SER A 76 -17.63 9.57 18.47
N THR A 77 -16.65 8.66 18.52
CA THR A 77 -15.79 8.36 17.38
C THR A 77 -15.67 6.87 17.16
N VAL A 78 -15.37 6.52 15.92
CA VAL A 78 -15.00 5.16 15.53
C VAL A 78 -13.79 5.19 14.59
N ALA A 79 -12.77 4.39 14.88
CA ALA A 79 -11.59 4.28 14.02
C ALA A 79 -11.87 3.35 12.85
N LEU A 80 -11.95 3.88 11.63
CA LEU A 80 -12.26 3.15 10.42
C LEU A 80 -11.05 3.08 9.48
N GLY A 81 -10.78 1.89 8.93
CA GLY A 81 -9.86 1.71 7.81
C GLY A 81 -10.54 2.01 6.48
N LEU A 82 -9.74 2.03 5.41
CA LEU A 82 -10.14 2.43 4.05
C LEU A 82 -11.46 1.81 3.58
N GLU A 83 -11.65 0.50 3.76
CA GLU A 83 -12.85 -0.22 3.29
C GLU A 83 -14.14 0.33 3.92
N ARG A 84 -14.08 0.55 5.24
CA ARG A 84 -15.22 1.09 5.99
C ARG A 84 -15.42 2.58 5.73
N LEU A 85 -14.36 3.37 5.56
CA LEU A 85 -14.44 4.77 5.15
C LEU A 85 -15.13 4.91 3.80
N ALA A 86 -14.75 4.09 2.82
CA ALA A 86 -15.40 4.08 1.50
C ALA A 86 -16.89 3.70 1.59
N GLN A 87 -17.26 2.79 2.49
CA GLN A 87 -18.66 2.45 2.72
C GLN A 87 -19.43 3.61 3.34
N GLU A 88 -18.87 4.28 4.35
CA GLU A 88 -19.51 5.43 5.00
C GLU A 88 -19.67 6.63 4.07
N LEU A 89 -18.71 6.88 3.17
CA LEU A 89 -18.85 7.89 2.10
C LEU A 89 -20.07 7.61 1.22
N LYS A 90 -20.27 6.34 0.83
CA LYS A 90 -21.44 5.93 0.03
C LYS A 90 -22.74 6.07 0.82
N ASN A 91 -22.77 5.57 2.06
CA ASN A 91 -23.95 5.58 2.91
C ASN A 91 -24.42 7.01 3.22
N SER A 92 -23.48 7.91 3.47
CA SER A 92 -23.75 9.32 3.79
C SER A 92 -23.95 10.19 2.54
N ALA A 93 -23.75 9.67 1.34
CA ALA A 93 -23.68 10.44 0.09
C ALA A 93 -22.71 11.63 0.20
N ALA A 94 -21.59 11.43 0.89
CA ALA A 94 -20.59 12.47 1.07
C ALA A 94 -19.66 12.50 -0.17
N SER A 95 -19.33 13.73 -0.59
CA SER A 95 -18.43 13.99 -1.73
C SER A 95 -16.95 13.83 -1.38
N GLY A 96 -16.61 13.64 -0.10
CA GLY A 96 -15.24 13.50 0.37
C GLY A 96 -15.12 13.36 1.87
N LEU A 97 -13.85 13.30 2.31
CA LEU A 97 -13.45 13.36 3.72
C LEU A 97 -12.91 14.76 4.02
N LEU A 98 -13.30 15.34 5.14
CA LEU A 98 -12.64 16.52 5.70
C LEU A 98 -11.77 16.08 6.87
N VAL A 99 -10.46 16.14 6.66
CA VAL A 99 -9.46 15.68 7.64
C VAL A 99 -9.08 16.82 8.57
N ASP A 100 -9.18 16.57 9.89
CA ASP A 100 -8.74 17.48 10.96
C ASP A 100 -9.26 18.92 10.74
N GLU A 101 -10.59 19.07 10.71
CA GLU A 101 -11.31 20.32 10.39
C GLU A 101 -10.73 21.56 11.10
N ALA A 102 -10.41 21.44 12.40
CA ALA A 102 -9.95 22.56 13.22
C ALA A 102 -8.47 22.91 13.03
N THR A 103 -7.68 22.02 12.42
CA THR A 103 -6.22 22.17 12.32
C THR A 103 -5.73 22.12 10.88
N ARG A 104 -5.76 20.95 10.24
CA ARG A 104 -5.27 20.77 8.84
C ARG A 104 -6.30 21.22 7.82
N ASN A 105 -7.57 20.95 8.09
CA ASN A 105 -8.71 21.33 7.24
C ASN A 105 -8.55 20.87 5.77
N VAL A 106 -8.09 19.60 5.58
CA VAL A 106 -7.80 19.05 4.25
C VAL A 106 -8.99 18.26 3.74
N SER A 107 -9.46 18.59 2.54
CA SER A 107 -10.48 17.85 1.82
C SER A 107 -9.85 16.77 0.94
N ILE A 108 -10.27 15.51 1.12
CA ILE A 108 -9.92 14.38 0.27
C ILE A 108 -11.17 13.97 -0.50
N PRO A 109 -11.22 14.14 -1.83
CA PRO A 109 -12.35 13.73 -2.66
C PRO A 109 -12.69 12.24 -2.48
N ALA A 110 -13.98 11.90 -2.50
CA ALA A 110 -14.45 10.51 -2.39
C ALA A 110 -13.85 9.63 -3.50
N ASP A 111 -13.66 10.17 -4.70
CA ASP A 111 -13.05 9.45 -5.83
C ASP A 111 -11.64 8.96 -5.51
N ASN A 112 -10.84 9.74 -4.76
CA ASN A 112 -9.52 9.31 -4.32
C ASN A 112 -9.60 8.11 -3.37
N VAL A 113 -10.56 8.11 -2.43
CA VAL A 113 -10.80 7.01 -1.51
C VAL A 113 -11.24 5.75 -2.26
N PHE A 114 -12.18 5.88 -3.21
CA PHE A 114 -12.65 4.78 -4.04
C PHE A 114 -11.57 4.25 -4.98
N TYR A 115 -10.74 5.12 -5.53
CA TYR A 115 -9.59 4.73 -6.35
C TYR A 115 -8.63 3.83 -5.56
N VAL A 116 -8.23 4.24 -4.35
CA VAL A 116 -7.35 3.45 -3.48
C VAL A 116 -8.00 2.13 -3.07
N GLN A 117 -9.30 2.13 -2.74
CA GLN A 117 -10.04 0.92 -2.44
C GLN A 117 -10.04 -0.06 -3.63
N ASN A 118 -10.29 0.45 -4.83
CA ASN A 118 -10.31 -0.38 -6.05
C ASN A 118 -8.93 -0.93 -6.41
N LEU A 119 -7.87 -0.14 -6.23
CA LEU A 119 -6.50 -0.63 -6.39
C LEU A 119 -6.21 -1.78 -5.43
N ARG A 120 -6.60 -1.64 -4.15
CA ARG A 120 -6.40 -2.69 -3.14
C ARG A 120 -7.18 -3.96 -3.45
N LYS A 121 -8.43 -3.84 -3.90
CA LYS A 121 -9.23 -5.00 -4.34
C LYS A 121 -8.57 -5.71 -5.51
N LYS A 122 -8.14 -4.97 -6.53
CA LYS A 122 -7.42 -5.56 -7.68
C LYS A 122 -6.16 -6.29 -7.23
N VAL A 123 -5.41 -5.73 -6.27
CA VAL A 123 -4.20 -6.37 -5.74
C VAL A 123 -4.55 -7.56 -4.83
N ALA A 124 -5.70 -7.57 -4.15
CA ALA A 124 -6.12 -8.69 -3.30
C ALA A 124 -6.56 -9.94 -4.10
N ASP A 125 -7.02 -9.76 -5.33
CA ASP A 125 -7.52 -10.86 -6.18
C ASP A 125 -6.43 -11.55 -7.03
N PHE A 126 -5.15 -11.20 -6.84
CA PHE A 126 -4.06 -11.89 -7.52
C PHE A 126 -3.90 -13.34 -7.03
N LYS A 127 -3.48 -14.22 -7.93
CA LYS A 127 -3.10 -15.60 -7.59
C LYS A 127 -1.60 -15.77 -7.73
N LEU A 128 -1.01 -16.48 -6.77
CA LEU A 128 0.40 -16.88 -6.81
C LEU A 128 0.50 -18.37 -7.07
N LYS A 129 1.55 -18.77 -7.78
CA LYS A 129 1.91 -20.18 -7.94
C LYS A 129 3.42 -20.32 -8.12
N THR A 130 3.93 -21.51 -7.81
CA THR A 130 5.25 -21.92 -8.24
C THR A 130 5.26 -22.10 -9.78
N MET A 131 6.24 -21.52 -10.45
CA MET A 131 6.43 -21.70 -11.88
C MET A 131 7.25 -22.97 -12.15
N PRO A 132 7.10 -23.63 -13.33
CA PRO A 132 7.92 -24.77 -13.71
C PRO A 132 9.41 -24.40 -13.70
N GLU A 133 10.26 -25.31 -13.18
CA GLU A 133 11.71 -25.09 -13.04
C GLU A 133 12.38 -24.73 -14.38
N GLN A 134 11.94 -25.34 -15.46
CA GLN A 134 12.48 -25.06 -16.81
C GLN A 134 12.31 -23.59 -17.23
N LEU A 135 11.30 -22.89 -16.65
CA LEU A 135 11.02 -21.48 -16.94
C LEU A 135 11.71 -20.53 -15.96
N THR A 136 12.12 -21.03 -14.79
CA THR A 136 12.62 -20.18 -13.71
C THR A 136 14.11 -20.30 -13.48
N LEU A 137 14.72 -21.43 -13.85
CA LEU A 137 16.13 -21.75 -13.51
C LEU A 137 17.12 -20.64 -13.92
N THR A 138 16.98 -20.13 -15.15
CA THR A 138 17.86 -19.04 -15.63
C THR A 138 17.65 -17.76 -14.85
N LEU A 139 16.38 -17.41 -14.59
CA LEU A 139 16.01 -16.21 -13.82
C LEU A 139 16.48 -16.34 -12.35
N GLU A 140 16.25 -17.49 -11.73
CA GLU A 140 16.70 -17.76 -10.35
C GLU A 140 18.23 -17.65 -10.21
N ASN A 141 18.97 -18.22 -11.16
CA ASN A 141 20.43 -18.16 -11.13
C ASN A 141 20.93 -16.71 -11.22
N GLU A 142 20.34 -15.91 -12.10
CA GLU A 142 20.72 -14.51 -12.25
C GLU A 142 20.31 -13.68 -11.03
N ILE A 143 19.08 -13.84 -10.53
CA ILE A 143 18.65 -13.17 -9.31
C ILE A 143 19.53 -13.59 -8.12
N ARG A 144 19.82 -14.88 -7.97
CA ARG A 144 20.71 -15.39 -6.92
C ARG A 144 22.12 -14.78 -7.00
N ARG A 145 22.65 -14.60 -8.22
CA ARG A 145 23.94 -13.94 -8.43
C ARG A 145 23.91 -12.49 -7.88
N ILE A 146 22.83 -11.78 -8.14
CA ILE A 146 22.66 -10.38 -7.69
C ILE A 146 22.46 -10.32 -6.17
N VAL A 147 21.50 -11.06 -5.62
CA VAL A 147 21.14 -10.98 -4.20
C VAL A 147 22.27 -11.40 -3.26
N LYS A 148 23.14 -12.31 -3.71
CA LYS A 148 24.35 -12.70 -2.94
C LYS A 148 25.33 -11.54 -2.72
N THR A 149 25.33 -10.54 -3.60
CA THR A 149 26.22 -9.38 -3.48
C THR A 149 25.66 -8.27 -2.59
N ILE A 150 24.40 -8.40 -2.15
CA ILE A 150 23.71 -7.39 -1.37
C ILE A 150 23.53 -7.88 0.07
N PRO A 151 24.30 -7.33 1.02
CA PRO A 151 24.30 -7.81 2.41
C PRO A 151 22.94 -7.74 3.10
N ASP A 152 22.13 -6.80 2.72
CA ASP A 152 20.83 -6.52 3.37
C ASP A 152 19.70 -7.45 2.91
N ILE A 153 19.88 -8.30 1.91
CA ILE A 153 18.87 -9.27 1.48
C ILE A 153 19.01 -10.55 2.30
N THR A 154 17.93 -10.95 2.95
CA THR A 154 17.87 -12.17 3.78
C THR A 154 17.24 -13.34 3.08
N SER A 155 16.24 -13.10 2.23
CA SER A 155 15.53 -14.15 1.48
C SER A 155 14.98 -13.62 0.16
N ALA A 156 14.75 -14.51 -0.82
CA ALA A 156 14.11 -14.17 -2.09
C ALA A 156 13.20 -15.29 -2.59
N TRP A 157 12.09 -14.91 -3.23
CA TRP A 157 11.09 -15.77 -3.87
C TRP A 157 10.98 -15.39 -5.34
N LEU A 158 10.84 -16.40 -6.22
CA LEU A 158 10.46 -16.23 -7.61
C LEU A 158 9.20 -17.07 -7.87
N LEU A 159 8.11 -16.40 -8.19
CA LEU A 159 6.78 -16.99 -8.34
C LEU A 159 6.12 -16.50 -9.62
N GLY A 160 5.08 -17.20 -10.07
CA GLY A 160 4.13 -16.68 -11.03
C GLY A 160 3.04 -15.87 -10.32
N ILE A 161 2.73 -14.68 -10.84
CA ILE A 161 1.60 -13.87 -10.41
C ILE A 161 0.58 -13.73 -11.53
N LEU A 162 -0.67 -14.07 -11.25
CA LEU A 162 -1.80 -13.80 -12.14
C LEU A 162 -2.56 -12.61 -11.60
N LEU A 163 -2.52 -11.51 -12.35
CA LEU A 163 -3.23 -10.29 -12.01
C LEU A 163 -4.70 -10.38 -12.44
N PRO A 164 -5.62 -9.69 -11.75
CA PRO A 164 -7.03 -9.64 -12.14
C PRO A 164 -7.22 -9.17 -13.57
N GLY A 165 -8.03 -9.92 -14.34
CA GLY A 165 -8.31 -9.63 -15.75
C GLY A 165 -7.19 -10.02 -16.73
N LYS A 166 -6.12 -10.65 -16.27
CA LYS A 166 -5.10 -11.29 -17.12
C LYS A 166 -5.35 -12.81 -17.21
N ASN A 167 -4.97 -13.39 -18.33
CA ASN A 167 -5.09 -14.83 -18.55
C ASN A 167 -3.78 -15.57 -18.25
N ASP A 168 -2.65 -14.87 -18.33
CA ASP A 168 -1.33 -15.45 -18.22
C ASP A 168 -0.62 -15.00 -16.94
N TYR A 169 0.12 -15.94 -16.34
CA TYR A 169 0.99 -15.66 -15.23
C TYR A 169 2.22 -14.90 -15.71
N GLN A 170 2.52 -13.83 -14.99
CA GLN A 170 3.75 -13.06 -15.11
C GLN A 170 4.71 -13.47 -14.00
N TYR A 171 5.99 -13.08 -14.07
CA TYR A 171 6.94 -13.36 -13.00
C TYR A 171 6.84 -12.34 -11.87
N MET A 172 7.04 -12.80 -10.65
CA MET A 172 7.14 -11.95 -9.47
C MET A 172 8.37 -12.35 -8.64
N VAL A 173 9.25 -11.39 -8.41
CA VAL A 173 10.33 -11.49 -7.43
C VAL A 173 9.93 -10.77 -6.17
N THR A 174 10.03 -11.46 -5.04
CA THR A 174 9.84 -10.86 -3.72
C THR A 174 11.13 -10.95 -2.95
N LEU A 175 11.54 -9.83 -2.36
CA LEU A 175 12.77 -9.72 -1.58
C LEU A 175 12.44 -9.45 -0.12
N GLU A 176 13.10 -10.15 0.77
CA GLU A 176 13.13 -9.84 2.19
C GLU A 176 14.43 -9.14 2.55
N TYR A 177 14.30 -7.99 3.20
CA TYR A 177 15.43 -7.19 3.62
C TYR A 177 15.62 -7.25 5.14
N ALA A 178 16.87 -7.11 5.58
CA ALA A 178 17.19 -6.83 6.97
C ALA A 178 16.54 -5.49 7.40
N LEU A 179 16.26 -5.36 8.70
CA LEU A 179 15.64 -4.14 9.24
C LEU A 179 16.50 -2.87 9.05
N THR A 180 17.80 -3.05 8.84
CA THR A 180 18.78 -1.97 8.61
C THR A 180 18.82 -1.47 7.17
N ALA A 181 18.16 -2.16 6.24
CA ALA A 181 18.20 -1.82 4.81
C ALA A 181 17.55 -0.45 4.53
N THR A 182 18.32 0.44 3.91
CA THR A 182 17.82 1.76 3.51
C THR A 182 16.95 1.70 2.24
N ASN A 183 16.13 2.72 2.02
CA ASN A 183 15.33 2.82 0.81
C ASN A 183 16.20 2.92 -0.45
N GLU A 184 17.38 3.54 -0.36
CA GLU A 184 18.33 3.63 -1.46
C GLU A 184 18.83 2.24 -1.87
N VAL A 185 19.19 1.38 -0.91
CA VAL A 185 19.58 -0.01 -1.16
C VAL A 185 18.44 -0.77 -1.82
N LYS A 186 17.21 -0.64 -1.31
CA LYS A 186 16.01 -1.29 -1.90
C LYS A 186 15.80 -0.88 -3.35
N GLN A 187 15.82 0.42 -3.66
CA GLN A 187 15.65 0.95 -5.02
C GLN A 187 16.75 0.50 -5.98
N LYS A 188 18.02 0.59 -5.55
CA LYS A 188 19.17 0.13 -6.34
C LYS A 188 19.07 -1.35 -6.67
N THR A 189 18.66 -2.17 -5.70
CA THR A 189 18.47 -3.62 -5.90
C THR A 189 17.37 -3.91 -6.93
N VAL A 190 16.21 -3.26 -6.81
CA VAL A 190 15.10 -3.42 -7.76
C VAL A 190 15.56 -3.07 -9.17
N LYS A 191 16.25 -1.94 -9.33
CA LYS A 191 16.80 -1.52 -10.62
C LYS A 191 17.79 -2.55 -11.18
N GLN A 192 18.73 -3.01 -10.37
CA GLN A 192 19.73 -3.99 -10.78
C GLN A 192 19.10 -5.31 -11.21
N ILE A 193 18.10 -5.83 -10.48
CA ILE A 193 17.38 -7.05 -10.88
C ILE A 193 16.62 -6.81 -12.17
N ALA A 194 15.88 -5.70 -12.28
CA ALA A 194 15.12 -5.38 -13.50
C ALA A 194 16.03 -5.32 -14.75
N GLU A 195 17.14 -4.62 -14.66
CA GLU A 195 18.09 -4.46 -15.79
C GLU A 195 18.70 -5.78 -16.26
N ASN A 196 18.99 -6.72 -15.33
CA ASN A 196 19.65 -7.99 -15.67
C ASN A 196 18.66 -9.10 -16.00
N VAL A 197 17.45 -9.07 -15.47
CA VAL A 197 16.46 -10.15 -15.61
C VAL A 197 15.48 -9.89 -16.77
N THR A 198 15.09 -8.65 -17.02
CA THR A 198 14.16 -8.33 -18.12
C THR A 198 14.63 -8.84 -19.49
N PRO A 199 15.92 -8.77 -19.86
CA PRO A 199 16.40 -9.34 -21.13
C PRO A 199 16.31 -10.85 -21.25
N LEU A 200 16.09 -11.56 -20.13
CA LEU A 200 15.98 -13.03 -20.08
C LEU A 200 14.53 -13.51 -20.20
N LEU A 201 13.57 -12.59 -20.18
CA LEU A 201 12.15 -12.92 -20.31
C LEU A 201 11.78 -13.20 -21.76
N ALA A 202 10.84 -14.10 -21.97
CA ALA A 202 10.24 -14.30 -23.28
C ALA A 202 9.34 -13.14 -23.66
N ASP A 203 9.06 -12.99 -24.96
CA ASP A 203 8.19 -11.93 -25.49
C ASP A 203 6.83 -11.93 -24.80
N GLY A 204 6.39 -10.76 -24.37
CA GLY A 204 5.11 -10.58 -23.67
C GLY A 204 5.10 -10.95 -22.19
N GLN A 205 6.23 -11.41 -21.64
CA GLN A 205 6.38 -11.65 -20.22
C GLN A 205 6.89 -10.41 -19.48
N GLU A 206 6.37 -10.21 -18.28
CA GLU A 206 6.74 -9.12 -17.39
C GLU A 206 7.26 -9.69 -16.07
N ILE A 207 8.10 -8.92 -15.38
CA ILE A 207 8.57 -9.23 -14.04
C ILE A 207 8.20 -8.10 -13.08
N PHE A 208 7.54 -8.48 -12.00
CA PHE A 208 7.20 -7.59 -10.88
C PHE A 208 8.21 -7.82 -9.76
N ILE A 209 8.81 -6.76 -9.25
CA ILE A 209 9.81 -6.86 -8.17
C ILE A 209 9.28 -6.07 -6.99
N GLY A 210 9.11 -6.74 -5.87
CA GLY A 210 8.58 -6.16 -4.64
C GLY A 210 9.24 -6.71 -3.39
N THR A 211 8.70 -6.35 -2.24
CA THR A 211 9.23 -6.74 -0.93
C THR A 211 8.21 -7.55 -0.14
N THR A 212 8.68 -8.28 0.89
CA THR A 212 7.80 -8.98 1.84
C THR A 212 6.94 -8.05 2.70
N GLU A 213 7.12 -6.75 2.62
CA GLU A 213 6.28 -5.74 3.28
C GLU A 213 4.98 -5.47 2.51
N GLU A 214 4.98 -5.72 1.20
CA GLU A 214 3.84 -5.57 0.31
C GLU A 214 2.88 -6.76 0.39
N LEU A 215 1.63 -6.58 -0.05
CA LEU A 215 0.59 -7.61 0.10
C LEU A 215 0.96 -8.92 -0.62
N ALA A 216 1.41 -8.83 -1.86
CA ALA A 216 1.83 -10.00 -2.64
C ALA A 216 3.05 -10.68 -2.03
N GLY A 217 4.01 -9.90 -1.55
CA GLY A 217 5.20 -10.42 -0.89
C GLY A 217 4.92 -11.07 0.46
N LYS A 218 3.99 -10.53 1.25
CA LYS A 218 3.53 -11.17 2.49
C LYS A 218 2.92 -12.53 2.22
N LYS A 219 2.07 -12.61 1.19
CA LYS A 219 1.45 -13.88 0.77
C LYS A 219 2.50 -14.87 0.26
N ALA A 220 3.48 -14.40 -0.54
CA ALA A 220 4.58 -15.22 -1.00
C ALA A 220 5.37 -15.83 0.18
N LYS A 221 5.73 -15.02 1.17
CA LYS A 221 6.44 -15.47 2.36
C LYS A 221 5.64 -16.46 3.22
N GLN A 222 4.32 -16.33 3.29
CA GLN A 222 3.45 -17.19 4.08
C GLN A 222 3.18 -18.54 3.43
N GLU A 223 3.06 -18.59 2.10
CA GLU A 223 2.55 -19.76 1.37
C GLU A 223 3.63 -20.53 0.60
N PHE A 224 4.80 -19.94 0.37
CA PHE A 224 5.84 -20.52 -0.49
C PHE A 224 7.22 -20.53 0.15
N ALA A 225 8.03 -21.55 -0.18
CA ALA A 225 9.42 -21.57 0.22
C ALA A 225 10.26 -20.59 -0.64
N PRO A 226 11.22 -19.88 -0.05
CA PRO A 226 12.15 -19.03 -0.79
C PRO A 226 13.14 -19.88 -1.60
N PHE A 227 13.51 -19.41 -2.79
CA PHE A 227 14.59 -20.06 -3.56
C PHE A 227 15.98 -19.63 -3.08
N TYR A 228 16.06 -18.52 -2.34
CA TYR A 228 17.30 -18.04 -1.74
C TYR A 228 17.08 -17.67 -0.28
N ILE A 229 17.97 -18.15 0.58
CA ILE A 229 18.07 -17.77 2.01
C ILE A 229 19.55 -17.46 2.27
N LYS A 230 19.81 -16.31 2.88
CA LYS A 230 21.14 -15.96 3.34
C LYS A 230 21.46 -16.74 4.63
N LEU A 231 22.44 -17.61 4.57
CA LEU A 231 22.96 -18.28 5.76
C LEU A 231 23.90 -17.32 6.50
N ASN A 232 23.54 -16.96 7.72
CA ASN A 232 24.43 -16.24 8.62
C ASN A 232 25.31 -17.30 9.31
N PHE A 233 26.57 -17.39 8.88
CA PHE A 233 27.61 -18.17 9.56
C PHE A 233 28.40 -17.23 10.49
#